data_d63deef6195ff5893b26635dc9b0de58
#
_entry.id   d63deef6195ff5893b26635dc9b0de58
#
_cell.length_a   1.000
_cell.length_b   1.000
_cell.length_c   1.000
_cell.angle_alpha   90.00
_cell.angle_beta   90.00
_cell.angle_gamma   90.00
#
_symmetry.space_group_name_H-M   'P 1'
#
loop_
_entity.id
_entity.type
_entity.pdbx_description
1 polymer ?
#
loop_
_entity_poly.entity_id
_entity_poly.type
_entity_poly.pdbx_seq_one_letter_code
_entity_poly.pdbx_strand_id
1 'polypeptide(L)'
;RAPQHPPHFQASMRTFGSRSHCRPRARATKESTPALTSTTLVEWPTEGLTTYSGKSVTETSSLGMSAVWRSVTLIAGTLAGLPLHAYMQDGETRVRLDELDELGALLDDPHPDMTPFQLWELVYGSLCLWGNAYLLKLRSPLGIVKELWWVDPARVKASRTSDGSKLYVIDHGKDTQQVHDDATMLHIPGFGYDGVCGVSVIRLARHGISLSLAAEEYGSRLFGNGSLATGVLQTE
;
A
#
# COMPACT_ATOMS: atom_id res chain seq x y z
N ARG A 1 33.45 -55.33 15.11
CA ARG A 1 32.03 -55.27 14.67
C ARG A 1 31.89 -54.04 13.81
N ALA A 2 31.67 -54.30 12.51
CA ALA A 2 31.56 -53.30 11.45
C ALA A 2 30.14 -52.69 11.44
N PRO A 3 29.97 -51.41 11.02
CA PRO A 3 28.63 -50.78 10.88
C PRO A 3 28.01 -51.17 9.54
N GLN A 4 26.71 -51.45 9.58
CA GLN A 4 25.90 -51.87 8.46
C GLN A 4 25.50 -50.67 7.59
N HIS A 5 25.60 -50.84 6.26
CA HIS A 5 25.14 -49.91 5.23
C HIS A 5 23.62 -49.91 5.10
N PRO A 6 22.98 -48.78 4.81
CA PRO A 6 21.56 -48.70 4.43
C PRO A 6 21.33 -49.09 2.95
N PRO A 7 20.12 -49.56 2.58
CA PRO A 7 19.85 -50.15 1.28
C PRO A 7 19.73 -49.12 0.14
N HIS A 8 20.25 -49.52 -1.01
CA HIS A 8 20.15 -48.82 -2.29
C HIS A 8 18.72 -48.72 -2.77
N PHE A 9 18.27 -47.48 -3.04
CA PHE A 9 17.03 -47.22 -3.78
C PHE A 9 17.35 -47.21 -5.29
N GLN A 10 16.88 -48.24 -6.01
CA GLN A 10 16.96 -48.31 -7.46
C GLN A 10 15.82 -47.50 -8.08
N ALA A 11 16.16 -46.41 -8.75
CA ALA A 11 15.22 -45.66 -9.60
C ALA A 11 15.14 -46.31 -10.99
N SER A 12 13.96 -46.84 -11.31
CA SER A 12 13.61 -47.37 -12.63
C SER A 12 13.47 -46.21 -13.63
N MET A 13 14.44 -46.09 -14.55
CA MET A 13 14.33 -45.25 -15.74
C MET A 13 13.36 -45.86 -16.74
N ARG A 14 12.21 -45.24 -16.97
CA ARG A 14 11.42 -45.48 -18.18
C ARG A 14 11.80 -44.46 -19.23
N THR A 15 12.46 -44.95 -20.27
CA THR A 15 12.72 -44.24 -21.51
C THR A 15 11.42 -43.93 -22.23
N PHE A 16 11.15 -42.65 -22.47
CA PHE A 16 10.11 -42.19 -23.38
C PHE A 16 10.70 -41.52 -24.59
N GLY A 17 10.32 -42.03 -25.76
CA GLY A 17 10.91 -41.80 -27.03
C GLY A 17 10.89 -40.35 -27.54
N SER A 18 11.94 -40.04 -28.28
CA SER A 18 12.14 -38.83 -29.05
C SER A 18 11.10 -38.68 -30.16
N ARG A 19 10.43 -37.54 -30.22
CA ARG A 19 9.97 -36.94 -31.49
C ARG A 19 10.27 -35.44 -31.47
N SER A 20 11.29 -35.11 -32.21
CA SER A 20 11.66 -33.77 -32.63
C SER A 20 10.55 -33.17 -33.49
N HIS A 21 9.85 -32.15 -32.99
CA HIS A 21 9.11 -31.20 -33.82
C HIS A 21 9.63 -29.81 -33.53
N CYS A 22 10.48 -29.35 -34.42
CA CYS A 22 10.90 -27.97 -34.55
C CYS A 22 9.68 -27.14 -34.83
N ARG A 23 9.20 -26.36 -33.87
CA ARG A 23 8.19 -25.30 -34.09
C ARG A 23 8.92 -23.98 -34.34
N PRO A 24 8.52 -23.20 -35.36
CA PRO A 24 9.16 -21.93 -35.65
C PRO A 24 8.94 -20.92 -34.53
N ARG A 25 10.01 -20.18 -34.27
CA ARG A 25 10.11 -19.07 -33.32
C ARG A 25 9.03 -18.06 -33.65
N ALA A 26 7.97 -17.99 -32.85
CA ALA A 26 6.96 -16.96 -32.96
C ALA A 26 7.64 -15.60 -32.68
N ARG A 27 7.54 -14.74 -33.69
CA ARG A 27 7.92 -13.33 -33.65
C ARG A 27 7.09 -12.68 -32.55
N ALA A 28 7.75 -12.07 -31.57
CA ALA A 28 7.09 -11.30 -30.54
C ALA A 28 6.28 -10.17 -31.21
N THR A 29 4.99 -10.36 -31.29
CA THR A 29 4.04 -9.30 -31.61
C THR A 29 3.99 -8.40 -30.40
N LYS A 30 4.22 -7.11 -30.61
CA LYS A 30 3.98 -6.03 -29.69
C LYS A 30 2.54 -6.21 -29.16
N GLU A 31 2.41 -6.73 -27.93
CA GLU A 31 1.11 -6.77 -27.28
C GLU A 31 0.62 -5.34 -27.10
N SER A 32 -0.42 -5.03 -27.86
CA SER A 32 -1.20 -3.82 -27.66
C SER A 32 -1.80 -3.90 -26.25
N THR A 33 -1.49 -2.90 -25.43
CA THR A 33 -2.14 -2.65 -24.14
C THR A 33 -3.65 -2.82 -24.33
N PRO A 34 -4.32 -3.74 -23.59
CA PRO A 34 -5.77 -3.88 -23.74
C PRO A 34 -6.41 -2.55 -23.38
N ALA A 35 -7.19 -2.00 -24.32
CA ALA A 35 -8.01 -0.84 -24.05
C ALA A 35 -8.93 -1.19 -22.87
N LEU A 36 -8.84 -0.42 -21.80
CA LEU A 36 -9.70 -0.53 -20.62
C LEU A 36 -11.15 -0.25 -21.08
N THR A 37 -11.87 -1.31 -21.44
CA THR A 37 -13.30 -1.24 -21.63
C THR A 37 -13.92 -0.92 -20.27
N SER A 38 -14.72 0.14 -20.22
CA SER A 38 -15.31 0.72 -19.02
C SER A 38 -16.04 -0.32 -18.17
N THR A 39 -15.32 -0.99 -17.33
CA THR A 39 -15.89 -1.73 -16.21
C THR A 39 -16.10 -0.71 -15.09
N THR A 40 -17.27 -0.67 -14.54
CA THR A 40 -17.77 0.25 -13.53
C THR A 40 -16.70 0.46 -12.44
N LEU A 41 -15.85 1.45 -12.65
CA LEU A 41 -14.98 1.97 -11.61
C LEU A 41 -15.95 2.58 -10.60
N VAL A 42 -16.01 2.04 -9.40
CA VAL A 42 -16.54 2.80 -8.28
C VAL A 42 -15.50 3.88 -8.05
N GLU A 43 -15.62 4.96 -8.83
CA GLU A 43 -14.82 6.16 -8.62
C GLU A 43 -15.29 6.79 -7.31
N TRP A 44 -14.58 6.46 -6.25
CA TRP A 44 -14.63 7.32 -5.08
C TRP A 44 -14.04 8.65 -5.51
N PRO A 45 -14.78 9.79 -5.31
CA PRO A 45 -14.29 11.09 -5.72
C PRO A 45 -12.91 11.33 -5.10
N THR A 46 -11.87 11.36 -5.93
CA THR A 46 -10.50 11.60 -5.51
C THR A 46 -10.22 13.08 -5.27
N GLU A 47 -11.10 13.95 -5.76
CA GLU A 47 -10.98 15.39 -5.58
C GLU A 47 -11.53 15.82 -4.23
N GLY A 48 -10.87 16.82 -3.61
CA GLY A 48 -11.25 17.38 -2.33
C GLY A 48 -12.71 17.84 -2.35
N LEU A 49 -13.58 17.06 -1.72
CA LEU A 49 -14.98 17.41 -1.60
C LEU A 49 -15.10 18.69 -0.74
N THR A 50 -15.74 19.71 -1.30
CA THR A 50 -16.10 20.91 -0.54
C THR A 50 -16.91 20.51 0.68
N THR A 51 -16.51 21.02 1.83
CA THR A 51 -17.19 20.79 3.11
C THR A 51 -18.12 21.95 3.43
N TYR A 52 -18.97 21.80 4.46
CA TYR A 52 -19.87 22.87 4.90
C TYR A 52 -19.13 24.15 5.31
N SER A 53 -17.88 24.08 5.73
CA SER A 53 -17.03 25.25 6.01
C SER A 53 -16.43 25.90 4.76
N GLY A 54 -16.67 25.35 3.56
CA GLY A 54 -16.06 25.80 2.31
C GLY A 54 -14.59 25.41 2.14
N LYS A 55 -13.98 24.69 3.10
CA LYS A 55 -12.60 24.22 3.02
C LYS A 55 -12.55 22.86 2.32
N SER A 56 -11.62 22.71 1.39
CA SER A 56 -11.28 21.40 0.82
C SER A 56 -10.39 20.64 1.77
N VAL A 57 -10.76 19.40 2.09
CA VAL A 57 -9.97 18.49 2.94
C VAL A 57 -9.50 17.32 2.11
N THR A 58 -8.19 17.20 2.00
CA THR A 58 -7.49 16.05 1.42
C THR A 58 -6.68 15.38 2.51
N GLU A 59 -6.19 14.16 2.23
CA GLU A 59 -5.32 13.43 3.13
C GLU A 59 -4.07 14.27 3.48
N THR A 60 -3.51 14.95 2.49
CA THR A 60 -2.32 15.81 2.68
C THR A 60 -2.66 17.09 3.45
N SER A 61 -3.77 17.79 3.12
CA SER A 61 -4.14 19.04 3.81
C SER A 61 -4.54 18.80 5.26
N SER A 62 -5.07 17.62 5.59
CA SER A 62 -5.43 17.24 6.97
C SER A 62 -4.23 17.18 7.91
N LEU A 63 -3.02 16.90 7.38
CA LEU A 63 -1.78 16.87 8.15
C LEU A 63 -1.34 18.24 8.66
N GLY A 64 -1.91 19.33 8.10
CA GLY A 64 -1.74 20.68 8.65
C GLY A 64 -2.37 20.86 10.02
N MET A 65 -3.35 20.01 10.39
CA MET A 65 -3.96 20.03 11.71
C MET A 65 -3.07 19.24 12.69
N SER A 66 -2.59 19.89 13.75
CA SER A 66 -1.66 19.32 14.74
C SER A 66 -2.16 18.02 15.38
N ALA A 67 -3.48 17.93 15.65
CA ALA A 67 -4.10 16.72 16.21
C ALA A 67 -4.04 15.53 15.25
N VAL A 68 -4.30 15.75 13.95
CA VAL A 68 -4.20 14.69 12.93
C VAL A 68 -2.74 14.23 12.80
N TRP A 69 -1.82 15.18 12.64
CA TRP A 69 -0.39 14.88 12.56
C TRP A 69 0.08 14.04 13.74
N ARG A 70 -0.26 14.49 14.98
CA ARG A 70 0.15 13.77 16.20
C ARG A 70 -0.45 12.38 16.27
N SER A 71 -1.71 12.21 15.89
CA SER A 71 -2.38 10.90 15.91
C SER A 71 -1.76 9.94 14.92
N VAL A 72 -1.54 10.38 13.67
CA VAL A 72 -0.95 9.54 12.62
C VAL A 72 0.48 9.13 12.99
N THR A 73 1.33 10.09 13.41
CA THR A 73 2.72 9.79 13.78
C THR A 73 2.81 8.89 15.00
N LEU A 74 1.92 9.06 15.99
CA LEU A 74 1.90 8.20 17.17
C LEU A 74 1.52 6.75 16.81
N ILE A 75 0.44 6.57 16.03
CA ILE A 75 -0.03 5.24 15.64
C ILE A 75 1.01 4.56 14.73
N ALA A 76 1.43 5.24 13.67
CA ALA A 76 2.37 4.68 12.71
C ALA A 76 3.72 4.33 13.36
N GLY A 77 4.31 5.24 14.14
CA GLY A 77 5.57 4.99 14.81
C GLY A 77 5.50 3.91 15.89
N THR A 78 4.37 3.82 16.63
CA THR A 78 4.19 2.77 17.62
C THR A 78 4.08 1.39 16.96
N LEU A 79 3.30 1.26 15.89
CA LEU A 79 3.14 0.00 15.18
C LEU A 79 4.41 -0.40 14.42
N ALA A 80 5.11 0.56 13.80
CA ALA A 80 6.37 0.31 13.11
C ALA A 80 7.49 -0.15 14.04
N GLY A 81 7.43 0.23 15.33
CA GLY A 81 8.37 -0.22 16.35
C GLY A 81 8.14 -1.66 16.84
N LEU A 82 7.01 -2.28 16.47
CA LEU A 82 6.75 -3.67 16.81
C LEU A 82 7.49 -4.61 15.85
N PRO A 83 8.23 -5.61 16.37
CA PRO A 83 8.92 -6.56 15.51
C PRO A 83 7.94 -7.42 14.73
N LEU A 84 8.12 -7.51 13.43
CA LEU A 84 7.31 -8.35 12.54
C LEU A 84 8.06 -9.65 12.26
N HIS A 85 7.48 -10.78 12.66
CA HIS A 85 8.08 -12.10 12.48
C HIS A 85 7.17 -13.02 11.69
N ALA A 86 7.74 -13.80 10.79
CA ALA A 86 7.05 -14.86 10.08
C ALA A 86 7.15 -16.17 10.86
N TYR A 87 6.07 -16.97 10.82
CA TYR A 87 6.01 -18.30 11.43
C TYR A 87 5.47 -19.30 10.42
N MET A 88 6.09 -20.46 10.38
CA MET A 88 5.59 -21.62 9.65
C MET A 88 4.90 -22.56 10.64
N GLN A 89 3.77 -23.11 10.26
CA GLN A 89 3.09 -24.13 11.07
C GLN A 89 3.60 -25.51 10.66
N ASP A 90 4.21 -26.20 11.62
CA ASP A 90 4.65 -27.60 11.49
C ASP A 90 3.84 -28.46 12.44
N GLY A 91 2.80 -29.11 11.92
CA GLY A 91 1.83 -29.86 12.73
C GLY A 91 1.09 -28.94 13.71
N GLU A 92 1.25 -29.20 15.01
CA GLU A 92 0.68 -28.39 16.11
C GLU A 92 1.61 -27.27 16.60
N THR A 93 2.87 -27.26 16.13
CA THR A 93 3.90 -26.33 16.58
C THR A 93 4.07 -25.19 15.57
N ARG A 94 4.31 -23.98 16.08
CA ARG A 94 4.70 -22.82 15.27
C ARG A 94 6.19 -22.60 15.39
N VAL A 95 6.89 -22.71 14.26
CA VAL A 95 8.33 -22.46 14.16
C VAL A 95 8.52 -21.08 13.54
N ARG A 96 9.32 -20.22 14.19
CA ARG A 96 9.71 -18.92 13.65
C ARG A 96 10.62 -19.15 12.46
N LEU A 97 10.35 -18.45 11.36
CA LEU A 97 11.24 -18.38 10.20
C LEU A 97 12.39 -17.43 10.55
N ASP A 98 13.61 -17.93 10.38
CA ASP A 98 14.84 -17.18 10.65
C ASP A 98 15.30 -16.41 9.38
N GLU A 99 16.40 -15.68 9.50
CA GLU A 99 17.04 -14.95 8.40
C GLU A 99 17.47 -15.83 7.20
N LEU A 100 17.58 -17.14 7.43
CA LEU A 100 17.89 -18.11 6.37
C LEU A 100 16.69 -18.41 5.46
N ASP A 101 15.47 -18.12 5.94
CA ASP A 101 14.26 -18.25 5.14
C ASP A 101 14.03 -16.98 4.32
N GLU A 102 13.58 -17.15 3.09
CA GLU A 102 13.36 -16.04 2.15
C GLU A 102 12.40 -14.98 2.71
N LEU A 103 11.36 -15.41 3.43
CA LEU A 103 10.38 -14.51 4.03
C LEU A 103 10.92 -13.83 5.30
N GLY A 104 11.69 -14.56 6.13
CA GLY A 104 12.37 -14.01 7.29
C GLY A 104 13.33 -12.90 6.88
N ALA A 105 14.22 -13.19 5.95
CA ALA A 105 15.18 -12.23 5.41
C ALA A 105 14.50 -10.98 4.79
N LEU A 106 13.37 -11.17 4.07
CA LEU A 106 12.61 -10.05 3.49
C LEU A 106 11.98 -9.15 4.56
N LEU A 107 11.57 -9.70 5.71
CA LEU A 107 10.98 -8.90 6.79
C LEU A 107 12.04 -8.17 7.61
N ASP A 108 13.23 -8.75 7.73
CA ASP A 108 14.36 -8.17 8.45
C ASP A 108 15.07 -7.07 7.64
N ASP A 109 15.13 -7.20 6.30
CA ASP A 109 15.69 -6.18 5.40
C ASP A 109 14.82 -6.03 4.11
N PRO A 110 13.67 -5.35 4.23
CA PRO A 110 12.71 -5.28 3.13
C PRO A 110 13.06 -4.26 2.04
N HIS A 111 14.00 -3.34 2.28
CA HIS A 111 14.30 -2.25 1.34
C HIS A 111 15.76 -1.81 1.43
N PRO A 112 16.47 -1.62 0.29
CA PRO A 112 17.91 -1.32 0.29
C PRO A 112 18.27 0.05 0.89
N ASP A 113 17.35 1.03 0.82
CA ASP A 113 17.61 2.42 1.21
C ASP A 113 16.88 2.84 2.49
N MET A 114 16.02 1.98 3.05
CA MET A 114 15.21 2.29 4.24
C MET A 114 15.34 1.19 5.28
N THR A 115 15.36 1.58 6.54
CA THR A 115 15.22 0.61 7.62
C THR A 115 13.83 -0.03 7.63
N PRO A 116 13.66 -1.25 8.17
CA PRO A 116 12.34 -1.86 8.34
C PRO A 116 11.35 -0.94 9.05
N PHE A 117 11.80 -0.26 10.10
CA PHE A 117 10.99 0.74 10.82
C PHE A 117 10.43 1.82 9.90
N GLN A 118 11.29 2.45 9.07
CA GLN A 118 10.87 3.52 8.16
C GLN A 118 9.88 3.02 7.12
N LEU A 119 10.10 1.84 6.55
CA LEU A 119 9.16 1.25 5.58
C LEU A 119 7.78 1.00 6.22
N TRP A 120 7.76 0.37 7.40
CA TRP A 120 6.51 0.06 8.09
C TRP A 120 5.82 1.32 8.60
N GLU A 121 6.56 2.35 9.02
CA GLU A 121 5.98 3.65 9.37
C GLU A 121 5.24 4.29 8.19
N LEU A 122 5.81 4.24 6.97
CA LEU A 122 5.15 4.69 5.75
C LEU A 122 3.89 3.87 5.44
N VAL A 123 3.94 2.55 5.62
CA VAL A 123 2.79 1.65 5.42
C VAL A 123 1.66 2.01 6.39
N TYR A 124 1.94 2.10 7.68
CA TYR A 124 0.92 2.42 8.70
C TYR A 124 0.41 3.85 8.57
N GLY A 125 1.27 4.80 8.23
CA GLY A 125 0.88 6.17 7.91
C GLY A 125 -0.08 6.23 6.72
N SER A 126 0.21 5.46 5.67
CA SER A 126 -0.67 5.32 4.50
C SER A 126 -2.04 4.73 4.86
N LEU A 127 -2.07 3.71 5.72
CA LEU A 127 -3.32 3.12 6.22
C LEU A 127 -4.14 4.13 7.04
N CYS A 128 -3.50 4.95 7.87
CA CYS A 128 -4.18 5.97 8.66
C CYS A 128 -4.79 7.08 7.80
N LEU A 129 -4.10 7.48 6.72
CA LEU A 129 -4.51 8.60 5.88
C LEU A 129 -5.45 8.18 4.75
N TRP A 130 -5.00 7.23 3.93
CA TRP A 130 -5.71 6.79 2.72
C TRP A 130 -6.56 5.53 2.92
N GLY A 131 -6.38 4.84 4.05
CA GLY A 131 -7.03 3.55 4.27
C GLY A 131 -6.47 2.42 3.41
N ASN A 132 -5.37 2.64 2.70
CA ASN A 132 -4.72 1.68 1.83
C ASN A 132 -3.21 1.90 1.86
N ALA A 133 -2.45 0.82 1.78
CA ALA A 133 -1.01 0.87 1.56
C ALA A 133 -0.62 -0.05 0.40
N TYR A 134 0.32 0.38 -0.41
CA TYR A 134 0.77 -0.31 -1.61
C TYR A 134 2.28 -0.47 -1.59
N LEU A 135 2.73 -1.70 -1.86
CA LEU A 135 4.14 -2.06 -1.96
C LEU A 135 4.38 -2.82 -3.26
N LEU A 136 5.33 -2.36 -4.07
CA LEU A 136 5.80 -3.10 -5.22
C LEU A 136 6.74 -4.22 -4.75
N LYS A 137 6.49 -5.43 -5.23
CA LYS A 137 7.31 -6.61 -4.97
C LYS A 137 8.36 -6.76 -6.06
N LEU A 138 9.61 -6.44 -5.77
CA LEU A 138 10.71 -6.72 -6.68
C LEU A 138 11.20 -8.15 -6.48
N ARG A 139 11.25 -8.89 -7.59
CA ARG A 139 11.60 -10.31 -7.60
C ARG A 139 12.98 -10.54 -8.22
N SER A 140 13.67 -11.52 -7.66
CA SER A 140 14.87 -12.07 -8.30
C SER A 140 14.52 -12.84 -9.59
N PRO A 141 15.50 -13.18 -10.44
CA PRO A 141 15.29 -14.03 -11.61
C PRO A 141 14.68 -15.41 -11.29
N LEU A 142 14.81 -15.87 -10.06
CA LEU A 142 14.21 -17.11 -9.54
C LEU A 142 12.74 -16.95 -9.10
N GLY A 143 12.16 -15.73 -9.20
CA GLY A 143 10.79 -15.44 -8.80
C GLY A 143 10.59 -15.11 -7.32
N ILE A 144 11.65 -15.15 -6.51
CA ILE A 144 11.63 -14.84 -5.08
C ILE A 144 11.53 -13.33 -4.88
N VAL A 145 10.65 -12.87 -3.98
CA VAL A 145 10.57 -11.46 -3.61
C VAL A 145 11.79 -11.09 -2.77
N LYS A 146 12.53 -10.08 -3.21
CA LYS A 146 13.75 -9.62 -2.54
C LYS A 146 13.56 -8.25 -1.89
N GLU A 147 12.70 -7.41 -2.45
CA GLU A 147 12.52 -6.04 -1.97
C GLU A 147 11.05 -5.64 -2.04
N LEU A 148 10.67 -4.75 -1.12
CA LEU A 148 9.36 -4.12 -1.05
C LEU A 148 9.52 -2.61 -1.19
N TRP A 149 8.96 -2.05 -2.25
CA TRP A 149 9.04 -0.62 -2.53
C TRP A 149 7.69 0.04 -2.26
N TRP A 150 7.67 0.97 -1.31
CA TRP A 150 6.46 1.73 -0.99
C TRP A 150 6.04 2.62 -2.17
N VAL A 151 4.75 2.62 -2.45
CA VAL A 151 4.13 3.46 -3.49
C VAL A 151 3.13 4.38 -2.83
N ASP A 152 3.21 5.67 -3.16
CA ASP A 152 2.26 6.67 -2.65
C ASP A 152 0.82 6.31 -3.04
N PRO A 153 -0.08 6.09 -2.05
CA PRO A 153 -1.46 5.73 -2.32
C PRO A 153 -2.24 6.77 -3.12
N ALA A 154 -1.84 8.05 -3.05
CA ALA A 154 -2.44 9.12 -3.85
C ALA A 154 -2.27 8.89 -5.36
N ARG A 155 -1.26 8.12 -5.77
CA ARG A 155 -0.91 7.83 -7.16
C ARG A 155 -1.43 6.48 -7.65
N VAL A 156 -2.06 5.69 -6.80
CA VAL A 156 -2.53 4.34 -7.13
C VAL A 156 -4.03 4.32 -7.27
N LYS A 157 -4.51 3.83 -8.43
CA LYS A 157 -5.91 3.51 -8.65
C LYS A 157 -6.05 1.99 -8.70
N ALA A 158 -6.72 1.43 -7.71
CA ALA A 158 -7.03 0.00 -7.68
C ALA A 158 -8.41 -0.24 -8.30
N SER A 159 -8.53 -1.27 -9.11
CA SER A 159 -9.77 -1.68 -9.76
C SER A 159 -9.87 -3.20 -9.80
N ARG A 160 -11.07 -3.71 -10.02
CA ARG A 160 -11.30 -5.14 -10.24
C ARG A 160 -11.73 -5.38 -11.67
N THR A 161 -11.09 -6.33 -12.32
CA THR A 161 -11.43 -6.76 -13.67
C THR A 161 -12.67 -7.66 -13.67
N SER A 162 -13.30 -7.87 -14.83
CA SER A 162 -14.48 -8.74 -14.99
C SER A 162 -14.23 -10.20 -14.61
N ASP A 163 -13.00 -10.67 -14.68
CA ASP A 163 -12.56 -12.00 -14.23
C ASP A 163 -12.33 -12.11 -12.72
N GLY A 164 -12.49 -11.00 -11.97
CA GLY A 164 -12.33 -10.94 -10.54
C GLY A 164 -10.93 -10.59 -10.05
N SER A 165 -9.93 -10.52 -10.94
CA SER A 165 -8.56 -10.13 -10.58
C SER A 165 -8.46 -8.63 -10.28
N LYS A 166 -7.51 -8.25 -9.44
CA LYS A 166 -7.24 -6.85 -9.12
C LYS A 166 -6.18 -6.30 -10.04
N LEU A 167 -6.39 -5.06 -10.48
CA LEU A 167 -5.43 -4.29 -11.24
C LEU A 167 -5.15 -2.97 -10.49
N TYR A 168 -3.89 -2.59 -10.52
CA TYR A 168 -3.38 -1.38 -9.89
C TYR A 168 -2.72 -0.52 -10.96
N VAL A 169 -3.23 0.68 -11.15
CA VAL A 169 -2.66 1.66 -12.09
C VAL A 169 -1.92 2.69 -11.27
N ILE A 170 -0.60 2.76 -11.46
CA ILE A 170 0.25 3.78 -10.85
C ILE A 170 0.42 4.93 -11.83
N ASP A 171 0.07 6.13 -11.40
CA ASP A 171 0.26 7.35 -12.16
C ASP A 171 1.62 7.98 -11.81
N HIS A 172 2.54 7.97 -12.78
CA HIS A 172 3.86 8.59 -12.63
C HIS A 172 3.90 10.05 -13.10
N GLY A 173 2.75 10.62 -13.51
CA GLY A 173 2.66 11.92 -14.15
C GLY A 173 3.17 11.89 -15.60
N LYS A 174 2.98 13.01 -16.34
CA LYS A 174 3.40 13.14 -17.74
C LYS A 174 2.91 12.01 -18.65
N ASP A 175 1.65 11.60 -18.47
CA ASP A 175 1.00 10.54 -19.24
C ASP A 175 1.65 9.15 -19.15
N THR A 176 2.48 8.93 -18.12
CA THR A 176 3.11 7.63 -17.88
C THR A 176 2.33 6.89 -16.82
N GLN A 177 1.61 5.85 -17.23
CA GLN A 177 0.89 4.94 -16.33
C GLN A 177 1.49 3.54 -16.40
N GLN A 178 1.66 2.90 -15.25
CA GLN A 178 2.08 1.52 -15.15
C GLN A 178 0.95 0.70 -14.54
N VAL A 179 0.68 -0.46 -15.15
CA VAL A 179 -0.36 -1.39 -14.69
C VAL A 179 0.31 -2.56 -14.01
N HIS A 180 -0.12 -2.85 -12.80
CA HIS A 180 0.36 -3.94 -11.96
C HIS A 180 -0.79 -4.86 -11.56
N ASP A 181 -0.48 -6.10 -11.26
CA ASP A 181 -1.38 -7.14 -10.78
C ASP A 181 -1.06 -7.53 -9.32
N ASP A 182 -1.83 -8.46 -8.75
CA ASP A 182 -1.57 -8.99 -7.41
C ASP A 182 -0.23 -9.76 -7.33
N ALA A 183 0.35 -10.17 -8.45
CA ALA A 183 1.65 -10.83 -8.45
C ALA A 183 2.79 -9.84 -8.18
N THR A 184 2.67 -8.61 -8.70
CA THR A 184 3.69 -7.56 -8.60
C THR A 184 3.39 -6.54 -7.51
N MET A 185 2.11 -6.35 -7.14
CA MET A 185 1.69 -5.42 -6.11
C MET A 185 1.28 -6.15 -4.83
N LEU A 186 1.74 -5.70 -3.67
CA LEU A 186 1.19 -6.04 -2.37
C LEU A 186 0.28 -4.90 -1.93
N HIS A 187 -1.01 -5.15 -1.90
CA HIS A 187 -2.00 -4.22 -1.41
C HIS A 187 -2.47 -4.62 -0.01
N ILE A 188 -2.35 -3.69 0.93
CA ILE A 188 -2.81 -3.84 2.32
C ILE A 188 -4.00 -2.90 2.48
N PRO A 189 -5.24 -3.40 2.41
CA PRO A 189 -6.43 -2.59 2.66
C PRO A 189 -6.63 -2.38 4.15
N GLY A 190 -7.07 -1.18 4.53
CA GLY A 190 -7.41 -0.81 5.89
C GLY A 190 -8.88 -1.10 6.24
N PHE A 191 -9.38 -0.34 7.21
CA PHE A 191 -10.77 -0.45 7.68
C PHE A 191 -11.78 -0.11 6.58
N GLY A 192 -12.96 -0.76 6.64
CA GLY A 192 -14.06 -0.47 5.71
C GLY A 192 -13.81 -1.00 4.29
N TYR A 193 -13.10 -2.10 4.16
CA TYR A 193 -12.79 -2.73 2.88
C TYR A 193 -14.06 -3.09 2.09
N ASP A 194 -14.18 -2.56 0.87
CA ASP A 194 -15.30 -2.73 -0.04
C ASP A 194 -15.14 -3.91 -1.03
N GLY A 195 -14.10 -4.71 -0.86
CA GLY A 195 -13.69 -5.79 -1.76
C GLY A 195 -12.54 -5.40 -2.70
N VAL A 196 -12.24 -4.11 -2.85
CA VAL A 196 -11.12 -3.58 -3.64
C VAL A 196 -10.21 -2.72 -2.78
N CYS A 197 -10.75 -1.68 -2.12
CA CYS A 197 -10.00 -0.71 -1.33
C CYS A 197 -10.56 -0.57 0.10
N GLY A 198 -9.71 -0.19 1.04
CA GLY A 198 -10.11 0.33 2.34
C GLY A 198 -10.56 1.79 2.22
N VAL A 199 -11.28 2.28 3.23
CA VAL A 199 -11.82 3.63 3.27
C VAL A 199 -10.87 4.57 4.02
N SER A 200 -10.61 5.76 3.45
CA SER A 200 -9.83 6.80 4.11
C SER A 200 -10.57 7.33 5.34
N VAL A 201 -9.93 7.27 6.51
CA VAL A 201 -10.46 7.84 7.76
C VAL A 201 -10.60 9.36 7.64
N ILE A 202 -9.68 10.01 6.92
CA ILE A 202 -9.72 11.46 6.68
C ILE A 202 -10.96 11.85 5.89
N ARG A 203 -11.33 11.08 4.87
CA ARG A 203 -12.56 11.32 4.09
C ARG A 203 -13.80 11.17 4.93
N LEU A 204 -13.86 10.20 5.83
CA LEU A 204 -14.98 10.03 6.75
C LEU A 204 -15.09 11.20 7.74
N ALA A 205 -13.97 11.68 8.28
CA ALA A 205 -13.88 12.74 9.26
C ALA A 205 -13.81 14.17 8.65
N ARG A 206 -13.90 14.31 7.31
CA ARG A 206 -13.63 15.57 6.60
C ARG A 206 -14.38 16.80 7.12
N HIS A 207 -15.63 16.63 7.55
CA HIS A 207 -16.43 17.77 8.06
C HIS A 207 -15.89 18.31 9.38
N GLY A 208 -15.49 17.42 10.31
CA GLY A 208 -14.86 17.83 11.58
C GLY A 208 -13.50 18.48 11.36
N ILE A 209 -12.68 17.87 10.48
CA ILE A 209 -11.36 18.40 10.13
C ILE A 209 -11.49 19.76 9.46
N SER A 210 -12.44 19.94 8.53
CA SER A 210 -12.66 21.22 7.85
C SER A 210 -13.08 22.33 8.78
N LEU A 211 -13.95 22.01 9.75
CA LEU A 211 -14.37 22.98 10.76
C LEU A 211 -13.20 23.42 11.63
N SER A 212 -12.35 22.48 12.06
CA SER A 212 -11.16 22.79 12.84
C SER A 212 -10.18 23.67 12.07
N LEU A 213 -9.89 23.33 10.80
CA LEU A 213 -9.03 24.15 9.94
C LEU A 213 -9.59 25.57 9.72
N ALA A 214 -10.91 25.71 9.57
CA ALA A 214 -11.55 27.02 9.44
C ALA A 214 -11.47 27.83 10.74
N ALA A 215 -11.62 27.19 11.89
CA ALA A 215 -11.48 27.83 13.20
C ALA A 215 -10.04 28.29 13.47
N GLU A 216 -9.03 27.44 13.14
CA GLU A 216 -7.62 27.81 13.25
C GLU A 216 -7.28 29.00 12.35
N GLU A 217 -7.77 29.02 11.10
CA GLU A 217 -7.56 30.14 10.19
C GLU A 217 -8.22 31.42 10.68
N TYR A 218 -9.46 31.33 11.16
CA TYR A 218 -10.17 32.49 11.74
C TYR A 218 -9.41 33.04 12.95
N GLY A 219 -9.01 32.18 13.89
CA GLY A 219 -8.22 32.57 15.05
C GLY A 219 -6.90 33.21 14.67
N SER A 220 -6.18 32.64 13.73
CA SER A 220 -4.90 33.14 13.21
C SER A 220 -5.06 34.55 12.62
N ARG A 221 -6.11 34.78 11.81
CA ARG A 221 -6.39 36.10 11.25
C ARG A 221 -6.77 37.13 12.31
N LEU A 222 -7.59 36.72 13.30
CA LEU A 222 -7.98 37.58 14.40
C LEU A 222 -6.76 38.03 15.23
N PHE A 223 -5.90 37.10 15.62
CA PHE A 223 -4.68 37.41 16.37
C PHE A 223 -3.64 38.17 15.53
N GLY A 224 -3.49 37.83 14.26
CA GLY A 224 -2.57 38.49 13.34
C GLY A 224 -2.95 39.97 13.10
N ASN A 225 -4.24 40.28 13.12
CA ASN A 225 -4.73 41.66 13.01
C ASN A 225 -4.79 42.42 14.34
N GLY A 226 -4.13 41.92 15.40
CA GLY A 226 -4.02 42.56 16.69
C GLY A 226 -5.29 42.54 17.54
N SER A 227 -6.26 41.66 17.22
CA SER A 227 -7.54 41.47 17.95
C SER A 227 -8.30 42.78 18.20
N LEU A 228 -8.18 43.75 17.30
CA LEU A 228 -8.85 45.04 17.43
C LEU A 228 -10.38 44.87 17.32
N ALA A 229 -11.08 45.29 18.35
CA ALA A 229 -12.52 45.37 18.31
C ALA A 229 -12.95 46.43 17.27
N THR A 230 -13.80 46.03 16.33
CA THR A 230 -14.26 46.91 15.23
C THR A 230 -15.39 47.87 15.63
N GLY A 231 -15.86 47.83 16.87
CA GLY A 231 -16.90 48.72 17.35
C GLY A 231 -17.04 48.73 18.85
N VAL A 232 -17.51 49.86 19.39
CA VAL A 232 -17.88 50.05 20.80
C VAL A 232 -19.36 50.40 20.84
N LEU A 233 -20.14 49.63 21.58
CA LEU A 233 -21.54 49.99 21.90
C LEU A 233 -21.52 50.84 23.17
N GLN A 234 -21.95 52.10 23.06
CA GLN A 234 -22.15 52.99 24.19
C GLN A 234 -23.63 53.12 24.43
N THR A 235 -24.09 52.75 25.62
CA THR A 235 -25.45 52.99 26.08
C THR A 235 -25.47 54.28 26.87
N GLU A 236 -26.46 55.15 26.61
CA GLU A 236 -26.75 56.35 27.43
C GLU A 236 -27.48 55.94 28.70
#